data_a1040858f825b2692967c55a6db30e77
#
_entry.id   a1040858f825b2692967c55a6db30e77
#
_cell.length_a   1.000
_cell.length_b   1.000
_cell.length_c   1.000
_cell.angle_alpha   90.00
_cell.angle_beta   90.00
_cell.angle_gamma   90.00
#
_symmetry.space_group_name_H-M   'P 1'
#
loop_
_entity.id
_entity.type
_entity.pdbx_description
1 polymer ?
#
loop_
_entity_poly.entity_id
_entity_poly.type
_entity_poly.pdbx_seq_one_letter_code
_entity_poly.pdbx_strand_id
1 'polypeptide(L)'
;MHIVTVHFHIAPDHREDFLREIKANASRSVEHEPGCRQFDVCVSPDDAGHVFLYEVYDDRAAFDAHLASAHFQRFNSLTTDWVVSKQVESFERV
;
A
#
# COMPACT_ATOMS: atom_id res chain seq x y z
N MET A 1 15.61 -6.26 6.92
CA MET A 1 14.25 -6.13 6.37
C MET A 1 14.06 -4.74 5.84
N HIS A 2 13.45 -4.64 4.67
CA HIS A 2 13.13 -3.36 4.03
C HIS A 2 11.72 -2.94 4.42
N ILE A 3 11.58 -1.77 5.02
CA ILE A 3 10.30 -1.24 5.51
C ILE A 3 9.85 -0.13 4.57
N VAL A 4 8.59 -0.16 4.18
CA VAL A 4 7.98 0.90 3.37
C VAL A 4 6.75 1.41 4.10
N THR A 5 6.65 2.72 4.23
CA THR A 5 5.46 3.38 4.75
C THR A 5 4.85 4.28 3.68
N VAL A 6 3.53 4.31 3.62
CA VAL A 6 2.81 5.13 2.65
C VAL A 6 1.71 5.89 3.35
N HIS A 7 1.62 7.18 3.09
CA HIS A 7 0.48 8.00 3.48
C HIS A 7 -0.30 8.38 2.24
N PHE A 8 -1.58 8.05 2.22
CA PHE A 8 -2.51 8.49 1.18
C PHE A 8 -3.52 9.47 1.77
N HIS A 9 -3.92 10.43 0.97
CA HIS A 9 -5.13 11.21 1.22
C HIS A 9 -6.09 10.97 0.06
N ILE A 10 -7.29 10.47 0.36
CA ILE A 10 -8.24 9.97 -0.63
C ILE A 10 -9.43 10.91 -0.73
N ALA A 11 -9.87 11.18 -1.97
CA ALA A 11 -11.05 11.99 -2.24
C ALA A 11 -12.29 11.39 -1.55
N PRO A 12 -13.16 12.23 -0.93
CA PRO A 12 -14.28 11.74 -0.12
C PRO A 12 -15.19 10.73 -0.81
N ASP A 13 -15.45 10.90 -2.10
CA ASP A 13 -16.38 10.06 -2.85
C ASP A 13 -15.83 8.66 -3.13
N HIS A 14 -14.54 8.43 -2.90
CA HIS A 14 -13.85 7.18 -3.25
C HIS A 14 -13.22 6.46 -2.06
N ARG A 15 -13.51 6.88 -0.84
CA ARG A 15 -12.87 6.30 0.36
C ARG A 15 -13.21 4.82 0.55
N GLU A 16 -14.47 4.44 0.42
CA GLU A 16 -14.89 3.05 0.57
C GLU A 16 -14.29 2.16 -0.51
N ASP A 17 -14.35 2.62 -1.76
CA ASP A 17 -13.78 1.89 -2.89
C ASP A 17 -12.27 1.72 -2.74
N PHE A 18 -11.58 2.78 -2.32
CA PHE A 18 -10.14 2.73 -2.09
C PHE A 18 -9.78 1.70 -1.02
N LEU A 19 -10.48 1.72 0.11
CA LEU A 19 -10.20 0.77 1.21
C LEU A 19 -10.42 -0.67 0.76
N ARG A 20 -11.47 -0.94 -0.01
CA ARG A 20 -11.72 -2.28 -0.55
C ARG A 20 -10.56 -2.73 -1.44
N GLU A 21 -10.11 -1.87 -2.35
CA GLU A 21 -9.04 -2.19 -3.30
C GLU A 21 -7.68 -2.34 -2.60
N ILE A 22 -7.34 -1.46 -1.67
CA ILE A 22 -6.04 -1.56 -0.97
C ILE A 22 -5.99 -2.79 -0.06
N LYS A 23 -7.09 -3.15 0.60
CA LYS A 23 -7.15 -4.37 1.42
C LYS A 23 -6.95 -5.62 0.56
N ALA A 24 -7.58 -5.68 -0.61
CA ALA A 24 -7.41 -6.79 -1.55
C ALA A 24 -5.97 -6.87 -2.04
N ASN A 25 -5.37 -5.74 -2.36
CA ASN A 25 -3.97 -5.68 -2.80
C ASN A 25 -3.02 -6.15 -1.69
N ALA A 26 -3.26 -5.71 -0.46
CA ALA A 26 -2.46 -6.12 0.70
C ALA A 26 -2.50 -7.63 0.92
N SER A 27 -3.69 -8.23 0.86
CA SER A 27 -3.86 -9.69 1.00
C SER A 27 -3.13 -10.45 -0.11
N ARG A 28 -3.26 -10.01 -1.34
CA ARG A 28 -2.57 -10.65 -2.48
C ARG A 28 -1.06 -10.54 -2.35
N SER A 29 -0.56 -9.41 -1.89
CA SER A 29 0.87 -9.21 -1.70
C SER A 29 1.46 -10.19 -0.70
N VAL A 30 0.82 -10.35 0.45
CA VAL A 30 1.27 -11.28 1.49
C VAL A 30 1.12 -12.74 1.02
N GLU A 31 0.03 -13.08 0.32
CA GLU A 31 -0.24 -14.45 -0.11
C GLU A 31 0.63 -14.90 -1.29
N HIS A 32 0.92 -14.00 -2.24
CA HIS A 32 1.53 -14.38 -3.51
C HIS A 32 2.96 -13.88 -3.71
N GLU A 33 3.44 -12.94 -2.92
CA GLU A 33 4.80 -12.42 -3.02
C GLU A 33 5.66 -13.05 -1.92
N PRO A 34 6.61 -13.93 -2.25
CA PRO A 34 7.41 -14.63 -1.22
C PRO A 34 8.19 -13.67 -0.31
N GLY A 35 8.59 -12.52 -0.83
CA GLY A 35 9.36 -11.53 -0.07
C GLY A 35 8.53 -10.50 0.67
N CYS A 36 7.20 -10.50 0.55
CA CYS A 36 6.31 -9.60 1.29
C CYS A 36 5.90 -10.28 2.60
N ARG A 37 6.39 -9.77 3.73
CA ARG A 37 6.19 -10.38 5.05
C ARG A 37 5.00 -9.83 5.80
N GLN A 38 4.68 -8.54 5.56
CA GLN A 38 3.63 -7.85 6.28
C GLN A 38 3.12 -6.70 5.43
N PHE A 39 1.82 -6.47 5.48
CA PHE A 39 1.21 -5.37 4.75
C PHE A 39 -0.03 -4.92 5.51
N ASP A 40 0.12 -3.91 6.35
CA ASP A 40 -0.96 -3.39 7.19
C ASP A 40 -1.61 -2.19 6.53
N VAL A 41 -2.93 -2.16 6.55
CA VAL A 41 -3.73 -1.02 6.09
C VAL A 41 -4.39 -0.38 7.31
N CYS A 42 -4.11 0.89 7.53
CA CYS A 42 -4.60 1.64 8.68
C CYS A 42 -5.30 2.91 8.21
N VAL A 43 -6.31 3.34 8.94
CA VAL A 43 -7.02 4.60 8.67
C VAL A 43 -6.91 5.47 9.91
N SER A 44 -6.65 6.77 9.72
CA SER A 44 -6.62 7.72 10.83
C SER A 44 -7.99 7.78 11.52
N PRO A 45 -8.06 7.70 12.86
CA PRO A 45 -9.34 7.83 13.56
C PRO A 45 -9.95 9.23 13.45
N ASP A 46 -9.13 10.23 13.09
CA ASP A 46 -9.55 11.63 13.01
C ASP A 46 -9.79 12.11 11.58
N ASP A 47 -9.35 11.34 10.58
CA ASP A 47 -9.47 11.70 9.17
C ASP A 47 -9.69 10.44 8.33
N ALA A 48 -10.92 10.20 7.92
CA ALA A 48 -11.30 9.02 7.16
C ALA A 48 -10.65 8.94 5.77
N GLY A 49 -10.13 10.03 5.25
CA GLY A 49 -9.40 10.06 3.98
C GLY A 49 -7.91 9.81 4.11
N HIS A 50 -7.38 9.72 5.33
CA HIS A 50 -5.97 9.50 5.57
C HIS A 50 -5.71 8.01 5.83
N VAL A 51 -5.14 7.33 4.84
CA VAL A 51 -4.81 5.91 4.88
C VAL A 51 -3.30 5.75 4.99
N PHE A 52 -2.87 4.91 5.92
CA PHE A 52 -1.47 4.62 6.18
C PHE A 52 -1.20 3.15 5.93
N LEU A 53 -0.11 2.86 5.19
CA LEU A 53 0.35 1.49 4.95
C LEU A 53 1.68 1.28 5.67
N TYR A 54 1.79 0.13 6.34
CA TYR A 54 3.05 -0.36 6.90
C TYR A 54 3.38 -1.68 6.23
N GLU A 55 4.48 -1.70 5.45
CA GLU A 55 4.84 -2.83 4.62
C GLU A 55 6.24 -3.32 4.98
N VAL A 56 6.42 -4.62 5.05
CA VAL A 56 7.69 -5.26 5.35
C VAL A 56 8.06 -6.24 4.25
N TYR A 57 9.23 -6.05 3.66
CA TYR A 57 9.80 -6.91 2.62
C TYR A 57 11.13 -7.49 3.09
N ASP A 58 11.52 -8.63 2.53
CA ASP A 58 12.81 -9.27 2.85
C ASP A 58 13.99 -8.31 2.58
N ASP A 59 13.93 -7.60 1.44
CA ASP A 59 14.95 -6.69 0.97
C ASP A 59 14.36 -5.71 -0.06
N ARG A 60 15.19 -4.83 -0.59
CA ARG A 60 14.78 -3.87 -1.62
C ARG A 60 14.31 -4.57 -2.90
N ALA A 61 14.95 -5.68 -3.26
CA ALA A 61 14.57 -6.42 -4.46
C ALA A 61 13.14 -6.98 -4.35
N ALA A 62 12.73 -7.43 -3.17
CA ALA A 62 11.36 -7.88 -2.92
C ALA A 62 10.34 -6.73 -3.07
N PHE A 63 10.70 -5.53 -2.63
CA PHE A 63 9.84 -4.36 -2.84
C PHE A 63 9.76 -3.99 -4.32
N ASP A 64 10.88 -4.03 -5.05
CA ASP A 64 10.88 -3.78 -6.49
C ASP A 64 10.01 -4.80 -7.24
N ALA A 65 10.04 -6.07 -6.81
CA ALA A 65 9.16 -7.11 -7.35
C ALA A 65 7.67 -6.81 -7.08
N HIS A 66 7.36 -6.27 -5.89
CA HIS A 66 6.00 -5.83 -5.55
C HIS A 66 5.53 -4.74 -6.53
N LEU A 67 6.36 -3.72 -6.78
CA LEU A 67 6.00 -2.64 -7.69
C LEU A 67 5.79 -3.12 -9.13
N ALA A 68 6.46 -4.19 -9.53
CA ALA A 68 6.34 -4.79 -10.86
C ALA A 68 5.21 -5.81 -10.96
N SER A 69 4.56 -6.17 -9.85
CA SER A 69 3.50 -7.19 -9.84
C SER A 69 2.25 -6.71 -10.58
N ALA A 70 1.52 -7.67 -11.18
CA ALA A 70 0.29 -7.37 -11.89
C ALA A 70 -0.77 -6.78 -10.96
N HIS A 71 -0.88 -7.29 -9.73
CA HIS A 71 -1.86 -6.79 -8.77
C HIS A 71 -1.57 -5.36 -8.32
N PHE A 72 -0.29 -4.99 -8.12
CA PHE A 72 0.06 -3.61 -7.79
C PHE A 72 -0.23 -2.68 -8.97
N GLN A 73 0.16 -3.05 -10.18
CA GLN A 73 -0.07 -2.24 -11.39
C GLN A 73 -1.56 -2.00 -11.61
N ARG A 74 -2.38 -3.03 -11.44
CA ARG A 74 -3.83 -2.90 -11.55
C ARG A 74 -4.39 -1.97 -10.47
N PHE A 75 -3.98 -2.17 -9.22
CA PHE A 75 -4.39 -1.32 -8.10
C PHE A 75 -4.03 0.14 -8.38
N ASN A 76 -2.78 0.39 -8.75
CA ASN A 76 -2.28 1.74 -8.98
C ASN A 76 -3.07 2.45 -10.09
N SER A 77 -3.30 1.77 -11.22
CA SER A 77 -4.07 2.32 -12.34
C SER A 77 -5.51 2.63 -11.96
N LEU A 78 -6.14 1.71 -11.21
CA LEU A 78 -7.55 1.85 -10.80
C LEU A 78 -7.75 3.02 -9.85
N THR A 79 -6.81 3.23 -8.92
CA THR A 79 -7.00 4.17 -7.81
C THR A 79 -6.36 5.54 -8.03
N THR A 80 -5.57 5.73 -9.07
CA THR A 80 -4.80 6.96 -9.30
C THR A 80 -5.66 8.22 -9.21
N ASP A 81 -6.84 8.22 -9.82
CA ASP A 81 -7.70 9.41 -9.85
C ASP A 81 -8.41 9.68 -8.52
N TRP A 82 -8.38 8.72 -7.59
CA TRP A 82 -8.98 8.86 -6.26
C TRP A 82 -8.02 9.45 -5.23
N VAL A 83 -6.73 9.48 -5.55
CA VAL A 83 -5.67 9.88 -4.63
C VAL A 83 -5.40 11.38 -4.78
N VAL A 84 -5.63 12.13 -3.68
CA VAL A 84 -5.33 13.56 -3.61
C VAL A 84 -3.83 13.78 -3.42
N SER A 85 -3.23 13.00 -2.51
CA SER A 85 -1.79 13.05 -2.26
C SER A 85 -1.27 11.69 -1.80
N LYS A 86 0.01 11.44 -2.06
CA LYS A 86 0.68 10.20 -1.68
C LYS A 86 2.11 10.51 -1.28
N GLN A 87 2.55 9.96 -0.15
CA GLN A 87 3.92 10.07 0.33
C GLN A 87 4.45 8.68 0.67
N VAL A 88 5.57 8.31 0.07
CA VAL A 88 6.22 7.00 0.28
C VAL A 88 7.56 7.21 0.94
N GLU A 89 7.84 6.46 2.01
CA GLU A 89 9.13 6.47 2.70
C GLU A 89 9.64 5.05 2.86
N SER A 90 10.96 4.88 2.81
CA SER A 90 11.62 3.60 2.96
C SER A 90 12.60 3.65 4.12
N PHE A 91 12.69 2.53 4.86
CA PHE A 91 13.55 2.39 6.03
C PHE A 91 14.16 1.00 6.05
N GLU A 92 15.32 0.87 6.69
CA GLU A 92 15.89 -0.43 7.03
C GLU A 92 15.64 -0.72 8.51
N ARG A 93 15.15 -1.92 8.83
CA ARG A 93 15.03 -2.35 10.21
C ARG A 93 16.41 -2.67 10.78
N VAL A 94 16.74 -2.10 11.90
CA VAL A 94 18.04 -2.28 12.56
C VAL A 94 17.98 -3.17 13.77
#